data_86ef0a644f15f705c0114514eb7d6a19
#
_entry.id   86ef0a644f15f705c0114514eb7d6a19
#
_cell.length_a   1.000
_cell.length_b   1.000
_cell.length_c   1.000
_cell.angle_alpha   90.00
_cell.angle_beta   90.00
_cell.angle_gamma   90.00
#
_symmetry.space_group_name_H-M   'P 1'
#
loop_
_entity.id
_entity.type
_entity.pdbx_description
1 polymer ?
#
loop_
_entity_poly.entity_id
_entity_poly.type
_entity_poly.pdbx_seq_one_letter_code
_entity_poly.pdbx_strand_id
1 'polypeptide(L)'
;MNYIIENEAVRVTVADMGAELMSLVLKSNNTEYLWQGDEKYWTGRATNLFPICGRLTDGKYTYQGNEYEMVLHGFAKKSVFSVIEQKKDSIVFSSELTIRTSVSFATIGKSVSLSV
;
A
#
# COMPACT_ATOMS: atom_id res chain seq x y z
N MET A 1 10.64 2.64 -6.27
CA MET A 1 10.52 4.06 -6.74
C MET A 1 9.40 4.75 -5.97
N ASN A 2 9.51 6.05 -5.72
CA ASN A 2 8.49 6.83 -5.01
C ASN A 2 7.79 7.78 -5.96
N TYR A 3 6.48 7.91 -5.81
CA TYR A 3 5.61 8.78 -6.59
C TYR A 3 4.97 9.82 -5.69
N ILE A 4 4.79 11.03 -6.20
CA ILE A 4 4.20 12.13 -5.46
C ILE A 4 2.88 12.53 -6.12
N ILE A 5 1.86 12.67 -5.31
CA ILE A 5 0.59 13.32 -5.66
C ILE A 5 0.32 14.42 -4.66
N GLU A 6 -0.33 15.50 -5.10
CA GLU A 6 -0.59 16.62 -4.22
C GLU A 6 -1.77 17.47 -4.67
N ASN A 7 -2.38 18.14 -3.72
CA ASN A 7 -3.31 19.23 -3.94
C ASN A 7 -2.80 20.52 -3.25
N GLU A 8 -3.66 21.49 -3.06
CA GLU A 8 -3.28 22.76 -2.42
C GLU A 8 -2.91 22.60 -0.94
N ALA A 9 -3.53 21.63 -0.24
CA ALA A 9 -3.39 21.44 1.20
C ALA A 9 -2.35 20.40 1.59
N VAL A 10 -2.25 19.29 0.85
CA VAL A 10 -1.44 18.14 1.24
C VAL A 10 -0.56 17.62 0.09
N ARG A 11 0.57 17.04 0.47
CA ARG A 11 1.46 16.26 -0.40
C ARG A 11 1.56 14.85 0.15
N VAL A 12 1.43 13.86 -0.74
CA VAL A 12 1.51 12.44 -0.41
C VAL A 12 2.60 11.78 -1.24
N THR A 13 3.40 10.93 -0.61
CA THR A 13 4.37 10.07 -1.29
C THR A 13 3.94 8.62 -1.16
N VAL A 14 3.95 7.88 -2.28
CA VAL A 14 3.60 6.45 -2.34
C VAL A 14 4.74 5.70 -3.01
N ALA A 15 5.17 4.59 -2.42
CA ALA A 15 6.16 3.70 -3.03
C ALA A 15 5.48 2.67 -3.94
N ASP A 16 6.17 2.24 -5.00
CA ASP A 16 5.75 1.10 -5.82
C ASP A 16 5.85 -0.24 -5.06
N MET A 17 6.82 -0.36 -4.16
CA MET A 17 6.91 -1.51 -3.27
C MET A 17 5.72 -1.52 -2.33
N GLY A 18 4.87 -2.55 -2.45
CA GLY A 18 3.65 -2.68 -1.66
C GLY A 18 2.57 -1.64 -1.94
N ALA A 19 2.74 -0.74 -2.91
CA ALA A 19 1.95 0.48 -3.07
C ALA A 19 1.77 1.21 -1.73
N GLU A 20 2.84 1.26 -0.93
CA GLU A 20 2.81 1.74 0.44
C GLU A 20 2.81 3.26 0.51
N LEU A 21 1.95 3.82 1.36
CA LEU A 21 1.98 5.25 1.69
C LEU A 21 3.20 5.54 2.55
N MET A 22 4.10 6.40 2.05
CA MET A 22 5.39 6.69 2.67
C MET A 22 5.44 8.02 3.41
N SER A 23 4.58 8.98 3.03
CA SER A 23 4.56 10.32 3.62
C SER A 23 3.21 10.97 3.38
N LEU A 24 2.74 11.73 4.36
CA LEU A 24 1.56 12.59 4.29
C LEU A 24 1.88 13.94 4.95
N VAL A 25 2.20 14.94 4.15
CA VAL A 25 2.62 16.26 4.63
C VAL A 25 1.52 17.29 4.44
N LEU A 26 1.17 18.00 5.52
CA LEU A 26 0.35 19.20 5.45
C LEU A 26 1.22 20.40 5.01
N LYS A 27 0.89 21.00 3.86
CA LYS A 27 1.72 22.06 3.24
C LYS A 27 1.76 23.37 4.04
N SER A 28 0.70 23.71 4.76
CA SER A 28 0.58 24.97 5.49
C SER A 28 1.64 25.15 6.58
N ASN A 29 2.09 24.07 7.19
CA ASN A 29 3.08 24.08 8.28
C ASN A 29 4.19 23.05 8.11
N ASN A 30 4.21 22.35 6.96
CA ASN A 30 5.17 21.28 6.62
C ASN A 30 5.20 20.13 7.65
N THR A 31 4.06 19.83 8.28
CA THR A 31 3.95 18.74 9.26
C THR A 31 3.76 17.40 8.58
N GLU A 32 4.61 16.42 8.91
CA GLU A 32 4.46 15.02 8.53
C GLU A 32 3.50 14.31 9.49
N TYR A 33 2.43 13.73 8.96
CA TYR A 33 1.40 13.04 9.73
C TYR A 33 1.55 11.52 9.75
N LEU A 34 2.42 10.98 8.92
CA LEU A 34 2.64 9.54 8.85
C LEU A 34 3.87 9.15 9.65
N TRP A 35 3.78 8.03 10.38
CA TRP A 35 4.94 7.38 10.99
C TRP A 35 6.05 7.17 9.96
N GLN A 36 7.28 7.55 10.29
CA GLN A 36 8.39 7.56 9.33
C GLN A 36 9.31 6.32 9.38
N GLY A 37 8.88 5.25 10.04
CA GLY A 37 9.57 3.97 9.99
C GLY A 37 10.88 3.95 10.80
N ASP A 38 10.87 4.44 12.03
CA ASP A 38 12.02 4.40 12.92
C ASP A 38 12.41 2.95 13.21
N GLU A 39 13.64 2.57 12.80
CA GLU A 39 14.18 1.21 12.91
C GLU A 39 14.20 0.68 14.35
N LYS A 40 14.27 1.56 15.34
CA LYS A 40 14.22 1.20 16.74
C LYS A 40 12.89 0.56 17.15
N TYR A 41 11.80 0.88 16.44
CA TYR A 41 10.45 0.44 16.80
C TYR A 41 9.82 -0.40 15.68
N TRP A 42 9.62 0.18 14.52
CA TRP A 42 8.98 -0.49 13.39
C TRP A 42 9.29 0.24 12.08
N THR A 43 9.87 -0.47 11.12
CA THR A 43 10.30 0.10 9.83
C THR A 43 9.18 0.32 8.82
N GLY A 44 8.04 -0.37 8.97
CA GLY A 44 6.87 -0.16 8.12
C GLY A 44 6.19 1.19 8.41
N ARG A 45 5.38 1.66 7.49
CA ARG A 45 4.65 2.94 7.61
C ARG A 45 3.13 2.74 7.50
N ALA A 46 2.62 2.52 6.29
CA ALA A 46 1.21 2.27 6.02
C ALA A 46 1.06 1.07 5.08
N THR A 47 1.58 -0.05 5.51
CA THR A 47 1.70 -1.30 4.75
C THR A 47 0.34 -1.83 4.30
N ASN A 48 0.24 -2.23 3.04
CA ASN A 48 -0.93 -2.93 2.50
C ASN A 48 -0.87 -4.40 2.89
N LEU A 49 -1.90 -4.86 3.59
CA LEU A 49 -2.04 -6.25 4.03
C LEU A 49 -3.00 -6.98 3.09
N PHE A 50 -2.46 -7.91 2.29
CA PHE A 50 -3.25 -8.69 1.34
C PHE A 50 -2.50 -9.98 0.94
N PRO A 51 -3.20 -11.13 0.75
CA PRO A 51 -4.65 -11.32 0.83
C PRO A 51 -5.18 -11.52 2.27
N ILE A 52 -4.31 -11.57 3.26
CA ILE A 52 -4.69 -11.75 4.67
C ILE A 52 -4.15 -10.63 5.55
N CYS A 53 -4.86 -10.38 6.65
CA CYS A 53 -4.39 -9.57 7.76
C CYS A 53 -4.12 -10.52 8.95
N GLY A 54 -2.85 -10.64 9.36
CA GLY A 54 -2.45 -11.56 10.42
C GLY A 54 -1.72 -12.79 9.89
N ARG A 55 -1.82 -13.90 10.61
CA ARG A 55 -1.12 -15.16 10.33
C ARG A 55 -2.13 -16.30 10.22
N LEU A 56 -1.94 -17.19 9.25
CA LEU A 56 -2.66 -18.45 9.19
C LEU A 56 -2.07 -19.45 10.21
N THR A 57 -2.89 -20.40 10.67
CA THR A 57 -2.44 -21.53 11.46
C THR A 57 -1.34 -22.27 10.69
N ASP A 58 -0.20 -22.46 11.35
CA ASP A 58 1.01 -23.05 10.77
C ASP A 58 1.52 -22.34 9.47
N GLY A 59 1.02 -21.14 9.19
CA GLY A 59 1.39 -20.38 7.98
C GLY A 59 0.89 -20.99 6.68
N LYS A 60 -0.11 -21.87 6.70
CA LYS A 60 -0.55 -22.67 5.55
C LYS A 60 -2.03 -22.55 5.27
N TYR A 61 -2.41 -22.81 4.02
CA TYR A 61 -3.80 -22.97 3.58
C TYR A 61 -3.89 -24.05 2.49
N THR A 62 -5.09 -24.60 2.29
CA THR A 62 -5.35 -25.58 1.23
C THR A 62 -6.31 -24.98 0.20
N TYR A 63 -6.05 -25.26 -1.07
CA TYR A 63 -6.92 -24.90 -2.17
C TYR A 63 -6.94 -25.98 -3.22
N GLN A 64 -8.12 -26.44 -3.59
CA GLN A 64 -8.32 -27.53 -4.56
C GLN A 64 -7.46 -28.79 -4.27
N GLY A 65 -7.37 -29.16 -2.99
CA GLY A 65 -6.63 -30.34 -2.54
C GLY A 65 -5.11 -30.18 -2.44
N ASN A 66 -4.55 -29.00 -2.77
CA ASN A 66 -3.14 -28.70 -2.64
C ASN A 66 -2.87 -27.80 -1.43
N GLU A 67 -1.73 -28.00 -0.77
CA GLU A 67 -1.27 -27.16 0.34
C GLU A 67 -0.36 -26.04 -0.17
N TYR A 68 -0.54 -24.84 0.37
CA TYR A 68 0.23 -23.64 0.06
C TYR A 68 0.65 -22.93 1.34
N GLU A 69 1.75 -22.19 1.28
CA GLU A 69 2.22 -21.34 2.37
C GLU A 69 1.81 -19.88 2.17
N MET A 70 1.53 -19.19 3.26
CA MET A 70 1.27 -17.76 3.27
C MET A 70 2.03 -17.09 4.41
N VAL A 71 2.82 -16.09 4.08
CA VAL A 71 3.57 -15.29 5.06
C VAL A 71 2.63 -14.38 5.86
N LEU A 72 3.10 -13.95 7.02
CA LEU A 72 2.40 -12.97 7.87
C LEU A 72 1.96 -11.75 7.04
N HIS A 73 0.68 -11.42 7.08
CA HIS A 73 0.03 -10.32 6.35
C HIS A 73 0.04 -10.47 4.83
N GLY A 74 0.30 -11.65 4.30
CA GLY A 74 0.32 -11.92 2.88
C GLY A 74 1.52 -11.30 2.15
N PHE A 75 1.40 -11.18 0.84
CA PHE A 75 2.51 -10.85 -0.04
C PHE A 75 2.48 -9.42 -0.61
N ALA A 76 1.36 -8.72 -0.59
CA ALA A 76 1.22 -7.41 -1.24
C ALA A 76 2.28 -6.40 -0.79
N LYS A 77 2.60 -6.35 0.50
CA LYS A 77 3.60 -5.44 1.08
C LYS A 77 5.03 -5.63 0.53
N LYS A 78 5.31 -6.78 -0.07
CA LYS A 78 6.60 -7.13 -0.68
C LYS A 78 6.55 -7.24 -2.20
N SER A 79 5.40 -6.96 -2.80
CA SER A 79 5.22 -6.96 -4.24
C SER A 79 5.51 -5.58 -4.82
N VAL A 80 6.13 -5.55 -6.00
CA VAL A 80 6.29 -4.31 -6.76
C VAL A 80 5.02 -4.08 -7.58
N PHE A 81 4.48 -2.87 -7.49
CA PHE A 81 3.30 -2.45 -8.22
C PHE A 81 3.69 -1.51 -9.36
N SER A 82 3.01 -1.63 -10.48
CA SER A 82 3.14 -0.71 -11.62
C SER A 82 2.10 0.40 -11.52
N VAL A 83 2.49 1.62 -11.85
CA VAL A 83 1.54 2.74 -11.99
C VAL A 83 0.79 2.58 -13.29
N ILE A 84 -0.54 2.51 -13.23
CA ILE A 84 -1.41 2.41 -14.42
C ILE A 84 -2.14 3.73 -14.71
N GLU A 85 -2.27 4.60 -13.72
CA GLU A 85 -2.81 5.95 -13.89
C GLU A 85 -2.19 6.88 -12.84
N GLN A 86 -1.77 8.07 -13.25
CA GLN A 86 -1.32 9.13 -12.35
C GLN A 86 -1.88 10.48 -12.80
N LYS A 87 -2.53 11.17 -11.86
CA LYS A 87 -2.99 12.56 -11.98
C LYS A 87 -2.29 13.42 -10.91
N LYS A 88 -2.58 14.70 -10.89
CA LYS A 88 -2.01 15.62 -9.89
C LYS A 88 -2.32 15.19 -8.45
N ASP A 89 -3.54 14.72 -8.22
CA ASP A 89 -4.12 14.43 -6.91
C ASP A 89 -4.57 12.97 -6.74
N SER A 90 -4.24 12.10 -7.67
CA SER A 90 -4.57 10.68 -7.60
C SER A 90 -3.53 9.81 -8.30
N ILE A 91 -3.36 8.59 -7.81
CA ILE A 91 -2.50 7.58 -8.40
C ILE A 91 -3.14 6.20 -8.24
N VAL A 92 -3.03 5.38 -9.28
CA VAL A 92 -3.51 4.00 -9.28
C VAL A 92 -2.37 3.05 -9.58
N PHE A 93 -2.19 2.10 -8.71
CA PHE A 93 -1.21 1.03 -8.84
C PHE A 93 -1.90 -0.31 -9.16
N SER A 94 -1.22 -1.15 -9.92
CA SER A 94 -1.63 -2.52 -10.19
C SER A 94 -0.45 -3.47 -10.05
N SER A 95 -0.69 -4.69 -9.60
CA SER A 95 0.28 -5.78 -9.64
C SER A 95 -0.16 -6.86 -10.63
N GLU A 96 0.77 -7.71 -11.06
CA GLU A 96 0.48 -8.82 -11.98
C GLU A 96 -0.56 -9.81 -11.42
N LEU A 97 -0.73 -9.85 -10.10
CA LEU A 97 -1.76 -10.65 -9.42
C LEU A 97 -3.14 -9.97 -9.38
N THR A 98 -3.36 -8.99 -10.24
CA THR A 98 -4.63 -8.27 -10.38
C THR A 98 -5.08 -7.52 -9.11
N ILE A 99 -4.14 -7.12 -8.25
CA ILE A 99 -4.42 -6.25 -7.11
C ILE A 99 -4.29 -4.80 -7.57
N ARG A 100 -5.35 -4.02 -7.38
CA ARG A 100 -5.35 -2.57 -7.62
C ARG A 100 -5.43 -1.82 -6.31
N THR A 101 -4.55 -0.85 -6.15
CA THR A 101 -4.58 0.10 -5.04
C THR A 101 -4.68 1.50 -5.60
N SER A 102 -5.65 2.27 -5.13
CA SER A 102 -5.79 3.68 -5.50
C SER A 102 -5.75 4.58 -4.27
N VAL A 103 -5.13 5.73 -4.43
CA VAL A 103 -5.14 6.81 -3.44
C VAL A 103 -5.67 8.05 -4.12
N SER A 104 -6.70 8.66 -3.55
CA SER A 104 -7.34 9.86 -4.09
C SER A 104 -7.79 10.77 -2.94
N PHE A 105 -7.70 12.07 -3.15
CA PHE A 105 -8.16 13.08 -2.20
C PHE A 105 -9.64 13.45 -2.33
N ALA A 106 -10.32 13.03 -3.39
CA ALA A 106 -11.77 13.26 -3.54
C ALA A 106 -12.58 12.47 -2.51
N THR A 107 -12.01 11.39 -2.00
CA THR A 107 -12.54 10.62 -0.88
C THR A 107 -11.36 10.32 0.03
N ILE A 108 -11.42 10.74 1.28
CA ILE A 108 -10.41 10.35 2.28
C ILE A 108 -10.55 8.85 2.47
N GLY A 109 -9.85 8.08 1.67
CA GLY A 109 -9.92 6.63 1.68
C GLY A 109 -8.90 6.00 0.74
N LYS A 110 -8.29 4.94 1.25
CA LYS A 110 -7.48 4.02 0.49
C LYS A 110 -8.37 2.85 0.10
N SER A 111 -8.58 2.62 -1.18
CA SER A 111 -9.32 1.45 -1.64
C SER A 111 -8.36 0.43 -2.23
N VAL A 112 -8.53 -0.82 -1.83
CA VAL A 112 -7.87 -1.96 -2.47
C VAL A 112 -8.98 -2.74 -3.16
N SER A 113 -8.88 -2.90 -4.47
CA SER A 113 -9.81 -3.72 -5.24
C SER A 113 -9.10 -4.89 -5.88
N LEU A 114 -9.72 -6.06 -5.78
CA LEU A 114 -9.34 -7.26 -6.51
C LEU A 114 -10.23 -7.34 -7.75
N SER A 115 -9.63 -7.35 -8.96
CA SER A 115 -10.35 -7.74 -10.17
C SER A 115 -9.87 -9.11 -10.62
N VAL A 116 -10.79 -10.02 -10.82
CA VAL A 116 -10.54 -11.36 -11.34
C VAL A 116 -10.80 -11.35 -12.83
#